data_c34b4c7a9e043746ce2ddad0b1ee5770
#
_entry.id   c34b4c7a9e043746ce2ddad0b1ee5770
#
_cell.length_a   1.000
_cell.length_b   1.000
_cell.length_c   1.000
_cell.angle_alpha   90.00
_cell.angle_beta   90.00
_cell.angle_gamma   90.00
#
_symmetry.space_group_name_H-M   'P 1'
#
loop_
_entity.id
_entity.type
_entity.pdbx_description
1 polymer ?
#
loop_
_entity_poly.entity_id
_entity_poly.type
_entity_poly.pdbx_seq_one_letter_code
_entity_poly.pdbx_strand_id
1 'polypeptide(L)'
;MGKDTKTTIKPIKGPIYKGSYGYIKRKKKAYILKTLLYLCIGVAIFMVGLCLNKFQSNNIFTVLAILMVLPGAKALVALAVFWPFTSVSYDRVHDIYERLKEVYPDIAEEKAVMSYPDAMEGQLNVYFDMVYTSSEKVMNLDVLIITATRMLGLQGSKKQKLSYLETHLRDSMEKRGISFGVKIYDKEDSFKKALKELKHENSEASIHNNKDRNEVIQFIETIIVK
;
A
#
# COMPACT_ATOMS: atom_id res chain seq x y z
N MET A 1 -20.99 21.82 -21.42
CA MET A 1 -21.01 20.38 -21.71
C MET A 1 -19.58 19.91 -21.83
N GLY A 2 -18.91 19.68 -20.69
CA GLY A 2 -17.49 19.30 -20.60
C GLY A 2 -17.40 17.79 -20.73
N LYS A 3 -16.69 17.32 -21.75
CA LYS A 3 -16.31 15.91 -21.89
C LYS A 3 -15.25 15.60 -20.84
N ASP A 4 -15.63 14.79 -19.87
CA ASP A 4 -14.68 14.15 -18.96
C ASP A 4 -13.74 13.25 -19.77
N THR A 5 -12.59 13.76 -20.09
CA THR A 5 -11.50 12.99 -20.67
C THR A 5 -10.92 12.13 -19.54
N LYS A 6 -11.52 10.95 -19.30
CA LYS A 6 -10.91 9.93 -18.46
C LYS A 6 -9.56 9.57 -19.06
N THR A 7 -8.52 10.21 -18.59
CA THR A 7 -7.14 9.85 -18.93
C THR A 7 -6.88 8.45 -18.35
N THR A 8 -7.13 7.44 -19.17
CA THR A 8 -6.87 6.04 -18.81
C THR A 8 -5.36 5.83 -18.85
N ILE A 9 -4.69 6.09 -17.73
CA ILE A 9 -3.26 5.78 -17.63
C ILE A 9 -3.11 4.28 -17.72
N LYS A 10 -2.31 3.83 -18.70
CA LYS A 10 -1.93 2.42 -18.82
C LYS A 10 -1.29 1.96 -17.52
N PRO A 11 -1.64 0.77 -17.01
CA PRO A 11 -1.06 0.24 -15.79
C PRO A 11 0.47 0.24 -15.91
N ILE A 12 1.14 0.75 -14.89
CA ILE A 12 2.60 0.76 -14.80
C ILE A 12 3.06 -0.69 -14.89
N LYS A 13 3.73 -1.05 -16.00
CA LYS A 13 4.32 -2.37 -16.20
C LYS A 13 5.63 -2.41 -15.43
N GLY A 14 5.70 -3.18 -14.35
CA GLY A 14 6.90 -3.35 -13.53
C GLY A 14 6.63 -4.19 -12.29
N PRO A 15 7.66 -4.52 -11.51
CA PRO A 15 7.50 -5.19 -10.24
C PRO A 15 6.60 -4.35 -9.32
N ILE A 16 5.77 -5.04 -8.51
CA ILE A 16 4.85 -4.38 -7.59
C ILE A 16 5.64 -4.03 -6.33
N TYR A 17 6.12 -2.80 -6.26
CA TYR A 17 6.73 -2.29 -5.03
C TYR A 17 5.66 -1.95 -4.00
N LYS A 18 5.97 -2.20 -2.72
CA LYS A 18 5.14 -1.79 -1.60
C LYS A 18 5.04 -0.27 -1.58
N GLY A 19 3.83 0.25 -1.40
CA GLY A 19 3.62 1.70 -1.38
C GLY A 19 3.70 2.38 -2.74
N SER A 20 3.70 1.64 -3.86
CA SER A 20 3.55 2.23 -5.19
C SER A 20 2.09 2.50 -5.53
N TYR A 21 1.82 3.48 -6.38
CA TYR A 21 0.48 3.79 -6.86
C TYR A 21 -0.23 2.57 -7.48
N GLY A 22 -1.49 2.36 -7.12
CA GLY A 22 -2.28 1.22 -7.59
C GLY A 22 -1.92 -0.11 -6.93
N TYR A 23 -1.13 -0.10 -5.84
CA TYR A 23 -0.72 -1.30 -5.11
C TYR A 23 -1.90 -2.16 -4.68
N ILE A 24 -2.92 -1.56 -4.03
CA ILE A 24 -4.14 -2.25 -3.58
C ILE A 24 -4.85 -2.92 -4.77
N LYS A 25 -5.06 -2.19 -5.86
CA LYS A 25 -5.74 -2.70 -7.06
C LYS A 25 -4.98 -3.88 -7.68
N ARG A 26 -3.66 -3.77 -7.78
CA ARG A 26 -2.81 -4.85 -8.33
C ARG A 26 -2.79 -6.07 -7.43
N LYS A 27 -2.70 -5.90 -6.12
CA LYS A 27 -2.76 -7.00 -5.14
C LYS A 27 -4.11 -7.71 -5.16
N LYS A 28 -5.24 -6.99 -5.17
CA LYS A 28 -6.56 -7.59 -5.31
C LYS A 28 -6.64 -8.47 -6.57
N LYS A 29 -6.24 -7.94 -7.73
CA LYS A 29 -6.24 -8.70 -8.99
C LYS A 29 -5.36 -9.95 -8.91
N ALA A 30 -4.17 -9.82 -8.32
CA ALA A 30 -3.26 -10.96 -8.16
C ALA A 30 -3.82 -12.05 -7.22
N TYR A 31 -4.46 -11.67 -6.11
CA TYR A 31 -5.06 -12.64 -5.19
C TYR A 31 -6.33 -13.28 -5.77
N ILE A 32 -7.16 -12.54 -6.50
CA ILE A 32 -8.30 -13.12 -7.23
C ILE A 32 -7.81 -14.18 -8.21
N LEU A 33 -6.79 -13.85 -9.02
CA LEU A 33 -6.23 -14.78 -9.98
C LEU A 33 -5.63 -16.02 -9.32
N LYS A 34 -4.90 -15.84 -8.21
CA LYS A 34 -4.34 -16.97 -7.43
C LYS A 34 -5.44 -17.86 -6.86
N THR A 35 -6.47 -17.28 -6.26
CA THR A 35 -7.60 -18.04 -5.70
C THR A 35 -8.29 -18.86 -6.78
N LEU A 36 -8.57 -18.24 -7.94
CA LEU A 36 -9.17 -18.92 -9.07
C LEU A 36 -8.28 -20.06 -9.60
N LEU A 37 -6.97 -19.81 -9.71
CA LEU A 37 -6.01 -20.82 -10.15
C LEU A 37 -6.00 -22.04 -9.21
N TYR A 38 -5.92 -21.84 -7.90
CA TYR A 38 -5.94 -22.96 -6.95
C TYR A 38 -7.26 -23.72 -6.98
N LEU A 39 -8.38 -23.02 -7.14
CA LEU A 39 -9.69 -23.63 -7.30
C LEU A 39 -9.76 -24.51 -8.56
N CYS A 40 -9.30 -23.98 -9.70
CA CYS A 40 -9.27 -24.73 -10.97
C CYS A 40 -8.38 -25.98 -10.86
N ILE A 41 -7.20 -25.87 -10.25
CA ILE A 41 -6.29 -27.02 -10.04
C ILE A 41 -6.96 -28.07 -9.15
N GLY A 42 -7.57 -27.66 -8.03
CA GLY A 42 -8.28 -28.57 -7.13
C GLY A 42 -9.42 -29.32 -7.82
N VAL A 43 -10.24 -28.60 -8.60
CA VAL A 43 -11.33 -29.20 -9.39
C VAL A 43 -10.79 -30.16 -10.44
N ALA A 44 -9.72 -29.80 -11.15
CA ALA A 44 -9.11 -30.67 -12.15
C ALA A 44 -8.58 -31.97 -11.53
N ILE A 45 -7.87 -31.91 -10.41
CA ILE A 45 -7.39 -33.08 -9.67
C ILE A 45 -8.58 -33.99 -9.25
N PHE A 46 -9.63 -33.37 -8.72
CA PHE A 46 -10.84 -34.10 -8.32
C PHE A 46 -11.51 -34.80 -9.49
N MET A 47 -11.68 -34.15 -10.63
CA MET A 47 -12.28 -34.71 -11.84
C MET A 47 -11.47 -35.88 -12.40
N VAL A 48 -10.12 -35.72 -12.45
CA VAL A 48 -9.21 -36.82 -12.86
C VAL A 48 -9.38 -38.02 -11.92
N GLY A 49 -9.44 -37.76 -10.60
CA GLY A 49 -9.67 -38.81 -9.61
C GLY A 49 -10.97 -39.58 -9.80
N LEU A 50 -12.05 -38.87 -10.10
CA LEU A 50 -13.34 -39.48 -10.40
C LEU A 50 -13.26 -40.35 -11.66
N CYS A 51 -12.67 -39.87 -12.74
CA CYS A 51 -12.55 -40.60 -13.99
C CYS A 51 -11.74 -41.89 -13.82
N LEU A 52 -10.62 -41.85 -13.10
CA LEU A 52 -9.74 -43.00 -12.90
C LEU A 52 -10.32 -44.06 -11.94
N ASN A 53 -11.16 -43.64 -10.98
CA ASN A 53 -11.74 -44.54 -9.97
C ASN A 53 -13.21 -44.85 -10.18
N LYS A 54 -13.67 -44.98 -11.42
CA LYS A 54 -15.05 -45.36 -11.78
C LYS A 54 -16.10 -44.53 -11.03
N PHE A 55 -15.86 -43.20 -10.92
CA PHE A 55 -16.70 -42.23 -10.22
C PHE A 55 -16.81 -42.43 -8.69
N GLN A 56 -15.90 -43.21 -8.09
CA GLN A 56 -15.84 -43.28 -6.62
C GLN A 56 -15.08 -42.11 -6.06
N SER A 57 -15.68 -41.35 -5.14
CA SER A 57 -15.08 -40.19 -4.50
C SER A 57 -14.08 -40.54 -3.42
N ASN A 58 -14.07 -41.76 -2.91
CA ASN A 58 -13.17 -42.21 -1.85
C ASN A 58 -11.84 -42.70 -2.43
N ASN A 59 -10.98 -41.75 -2.86
CA ASN A 59 -9.70 -42.05 -3.50
C ASN A 59 -8.65 -40.98 -3.13
N ILE A 60 -7.38 -41.29 -3.40
CA ILE A 60 -6.23 -40.42 -3.08
C ILE A 60 -6.32 -39.04 -3.75
N PHE A 61 -6.89 -38.96 -4.96
CA PHE A 61 -7.05 -37.69 -5.68
C PHE A 61 -8.03 -36.76 -4.98
N THR A 62 -9.08 -37.31 -4.34
CA THR A 62 -9.99 -36.50 -3.50
C THR A 62 -9.25 -35.89 -2.33
N VAL A 63 -8.38 -36.63 -1.67
CA VAL A 63 -7.56 -36.11 -0.58
C VAL A 63 -6.62 -34.99 -1.10
N LEU A 64 -5.97 -35.19 -2.25
CA LEU A 64 -5.11 -34.19 -2.87
C LEU A 64 -5.92 -32.91 -3.25
N ALA A 65 -7.12 -33.07 -3.80
CA ALA A 65 -8.00 -31.95 -4.13
C ALA A 65 -8.39 -31.14 -2.87
N ILE A 66 -8.69 -31.83 -1.76
CA ILE A 66 -8.99 -31.17 -0.47
C ILE A 66 -7.74 -30.42 0.04
N LEU A 67 -6.53 -30.95 -0.07
CA LEU A 67 -5.31 -30.27 0.33
C LEU A 67 -5.06 -28.98 -0.45
N MET A 68 -5.55 -28.88 -1.71
CA MET A 68 -5.47 -27.65 -2.50
C MET A 68 -6.37 -26.52 -1.97
N VAL A 69 -7.31 -26.81 -1.07
CA VAL A 69 -8.11 -25.78 -0.40
C VAL A 69 -7.24 -24.89 0.50
N LEU A 70 -6.18 -25.44 1.11
CA LEU A 70 -5.32 -24.68 2.04
C LEU A 70 -4.62 -23.50 1.35
N PRO A 71 -3.89 -23.66 0.23
CA PRO A 71 -3.29 -22.51 -0.45
C PRO A 71 -4.36 -21.57 -1.04
N GLY A 72 -5.50 -22.10 -1.48
CA GLY A 72 -6.64 -21.31 -1.92
C GLY A 72 -7.22 -20.44 -0.80
N ALA A 73 -7.44 -21.02 0.38
CA ALA A 73 -7.91 -20.30 1.57
C ALA A 73 -6.93 -19.19 1.98
N LYS A 74 -5.61 -19.45 1.96
CA LYS A 74 -4.59 -18.44 2.24
C LYS A 74 -4.69 -17.26 1.26
N ALA A 75 -4.88 -17.51 -0.02
CA ALA A 75 -5.05 -16.45 -1.02
C ALA A 75 -6.34 -15.66 -0.81
N LEU A 76 -7.43 -16.34 -0.43
CA LEU A 76 -8.73 -15.74 -0.12
C LEU A 76 -8.64 -14.83 1.12
N VAL A 77 -7.99 -15.27 2.19
CA VAL A 77 -7.78 -14.45 3.40
C VAL A 77 -6.96 -13.21 3.06
N ALA A 78 -5.88 -13.34 2.28
CA ALA A 78 -5.11 -12.21 1.83
C ALA A 78 -5.96 -11.23 0.98
N LEU A 79 -6.83 -11.75 0.10
CA LEU A 79 -7.78 -10.94 -0.65
C LEU A 79 -8.74 -10.19 0.28
N ALA A 80 -9.27 -10.85 1.32
CA ALA A 80 -10.19 -10.26 2.28
C ALA A 80 -9.58 -9.06 3.03
N VAL A 81 -8.27 -9.12 3.34
CA VAL A 81 -7.53 -8.00 3.96
C VAL A 81 -7.54 -6.76 3.06
N PHE A 82 -7.36 -6.92 1.74
CA PHE A 82 -7.35 -5.80 0.80
C PHE A 82 -8.75 -5.37 0.34
N TRP A 83 -9.77 -6.24 0.50
CA TRP A 83 -11.10 -6.03 -0.06
C TRP A 83 -11.76 -4.70 0.28
N PRO A 84 -11.77 -4.25 1.55
CA PRO A 84 -12.47 -3.03 1.96
C PRO A 84 -11.80 -1.73 1.47
N PHE A 85 -10.54 -1.79 0.99
CA PHE A 85 -9.79 -0.60 0.63
C PHE A 85 -9.78 -0.39 -0.89
N THR A 86 -9.74 0.87 -1.30
CA THR A 86 -9.64 1.27 -2.71
C THR A 86 -8.32 2.00 -2.93
N SER A 87 -7.77 1.88 -4.14
CA SER A 87 -6.61 2.68 -4.52
C SER A 87 -6.99 4.15 -4.64
N VAL A 88 -6.05 5.02 -4.29
CA VAL A 88 -6.17 6.46 -4.47
C VAL A 88 -6.42 6.81 -5.94
N SER A 89 -7.21 7.86 -6.21
CA SER A 89 -7.47 8.31 -7.57
C SER A 89 -6.23 8.97 -8.18
N TYR A 90 -6.09 8.85 -9.51
CA TYR A 90 -4.98 9.49 -10.21
C TYR A 90 -4.98 11.01 -10.05
N ASP A 91 -6.13 11.65 -10.19
CA ASP A 91 -6.25 13.11 -10.09
C ASP A 91 -5.74 13.63 -8.74
N ARG A 92 -6.02 12.89 -7.66
CA ARG A 92 -5.51 13.21 -6.32
C ARG A 92 -3.99 13.05 -6.23
N VAL A 93 -3.45 11.98 -6.82
CA VAL A 93 -2.00 11.74 -6.83
C VAL A 93 -1.29 12.82 -7.63
N HIS A 94 -1.83 13.17 -8.80
CA HIS A 94 -1.29 14.22 -9.65
C HIS A 94 -1.29 15.59 -8.94
N ASP A 95 -2.38 15.98 -8.28
CA ASP A 95 -2.45 17.23 -7.55
C ASP A 95 -1.49 17.28 -6.35
N ILE A 96 -1.31 16.15 -5.64
CA ILE A 96 -0.30 16.06 -4.57
C ILE A 96 1.12 16.14 -5.16
N TYR A 97 1.37 15.48 -6.29
CA TYR A 97 2.67 15.55 -6.97
C TYR A 97 3.01 16.97 -7.42
N GLU A 98 2.10 17.68 -8.06
CA GLU A 98 2.33 19.07 -8.47
C GLU A 98 2.67 19.98 -7.27
N ARG A 99 2.01 19.78 -6.14
CA ARG A 99 2.33 20.52 -4.91
C ARG A 99 3.67 20.14 -4.31
N LEU A 100 4.03 18.85 -4.35
CA LEU A 100 5.36 18.43 -3.92
C LEU A 100 6.45 19.03 -4.81
N LYS A 101 6.20 19.14 -6.11
CA LYS A 101 7.12 19.75 -7.06
C LYS A 101 7.32 21.26 -6.82
N GLU A 102 6.28 21.97 -6.34
CA GLU A 102 6.42 23.38 -5.90
C GLU A 102 7.38 23.52 -4.71
N VAL A 103 7.42 22.52 -3.82
CA VAL A 103 8.25 22.52 -2.60
C VAL A 103 9.63 21.92 -2.86
N TYR A 104 9.68 20.87 -3.68
CA TYR A 104 10.88 20.11 -4.05
C TYR A 104 11.03 20.12 -5.59
N PRO A 105 11.67 21.14 -6.18
CA PRO A 105 11.81 21.25 -7.63
C PRO A 105 12.58 20.08 -8.27
N ASP A 106 13.50 19.47 -7.50
CA ASP A 106 14.35 18.35 -7.93
C ASP A 106 13.70 16.97 -7.72
N ILE A 107 12.40 16.92 -7.38
CA ILE A 107 11.67 15.67 -7.24
C ILE A 107 11.70 14.87 -8.56
N ALA A 108 11.81 13.54 -8.45
CA ALA A 108 11.77 12.65 -9.61
C ALA A 108 10.47 12.84 -10.41
N GLU A 109 10.49 12.43 -11.67
CA GLU A 109 9.29 12.50 -12.55
C GLU A 109 8.10 11.78 -11.89
N GLU A 110 6.89 12.28 -12.14
CA GLU A 110 5.63 11.75 -11.56
C GLU A 110 5.51 10.22 -11.70
N LYS A 111 5.87 9.67 -12.87
CA LYS A 111 5.84 8.22 -13.10
C LYS A 111 6.82 7.45 -12.22
N ALA A 112 7.97 8.03 -11.93
CA ALA A 112 8.97 7.42 -11.05
C ALA A 112 8.47 7.43 -9.62
N VAL A 113 7.95 8.57 -9.12
CA VAL A 113 7.35 8.72 -7.79
C VAL A 113 6.16 7.76 -7.60
N MET A 114 5.32 7.59 -8.62
CA MET A 114 4.21 6.63 -8.59
C MET A 114 4.65 5.17 -8.58
N SER A 115 5.82 4.88 -9.14
CA SER A 115 6.32 3.51 -9.30
C SER A 115 7.15 3.04 -8.13
N TYR A 116 7.91 3.94 -7.52
CA TYR A 116 8.86 3.64 -6.46
C TYR A 116 8.78 4.70 -5.36
N PRO A 117 8.76 4.31 -4.07
CA PRO A 117 8.57 5.25 -2.97
C PRO A 117 9.67 6.31 -2.81
N ASP A 118 10.89 6.02 -3.24
CA ASP A 118 12.00 6.99 -3.14
C ASP A 118 11.85 8.05 -4.23
N ALA A 119 11.25 9.17 -3.85
CA ALA A 119 10.95 10.27 -4.78
C ALA A 119 12.12 11.24 -4.91
N MET A 120 13.01 11.29 -3.91
CA MET A 120 14.18 12.15 -3.89
C MET A 120 15.20 11.54 -2.92
N GLU A 121 16.28 11.02 -3.46
CA GLU A 121 17.28 10.25 -2.71
C GLU A 121 17.74 10.98 -1.43
N GLY A 122 17.56 10.30 -0.29
CA GLY A 122 17.97 10.81 1.02
C GLY A 122 17.11 11.94 1.59
N GLN A 123 16.09 12.46 0.89
CA GLN A 123 15.31 13.62 1.33
C GLN A 123 13.81 13.36 1.44
N LEU A 124 13.22 12.65 0.48
CA LEU A 124 11.78 12.50 0.35
C LEU A 124 11.40 11.10 -0.09
N ASN A 125 10.53 10.44 0.69
CA ASN A 125 9.85 9.22 0.25
C ASN A 125 8.35 9.47 0.17
N VAL A 126 7.73 8.99 -0.89
CA VAL A 126 6.28 9.09 -1.11
C VAL A 126 5.70 7.70 -1.31
N TYR A 127 4.84 7.28 -0.40
CA TYR A 127 4.14 6.01 -0.45
C TYR A 127 2.67 6.23 -0.78
N PHE A 128 2.13 5.35 -1.62
CA PHE A 128 0.73 5.34 -1.99
C PHE A 128 0.08 4.02 -1.59
N ASP A 129 -1.26 4.01 -1.49
CA ASP A 129 -2.04 2.78 -1.33
C ASP A 129 -1.53 1.86 -0.20
N MET A 130 -1.13 2.44 0.91
CA MET A 130 -0.60 1.67 2.02
C MET A 130 -1.72 0.97 2.77
N VAL A 131 -1.56 -0.34 2.96
CA VAL A 131 -2.38 -1.14 3.88
C VAL A 131 -1.47 -1.75 4.92
N TYR A 132 -1.77 -1.56 6.17
CA TYR A 132 -1.03 -2.14 7.29
C TYR A 132 -1.96 -2.65 8.38
N THR A 133 -1.46 -3.58 9.16
CA THR A 133 -2.24 -4.23 10.22
C THR A 133 -1.69 -3.87 11.58
N SER A 134 -2.59 -3.54 12.51
CA SER A 134 -2.30 -3.58 13.94
C SER A 134 -2.80 -4.89 14.53
N SER A 135 -2.59 -5.09 15.83
CA SER A 135 -3.16 -6.22 16.56
C SER A 135 -4.70 -6.27 16.50
N GLU A 136 -5.35 -5.14 16.29
CA GLU A 136 -6.82 -5.02 16.37
C GLU A 136 -7.47 -4.77 15.00
N LYS A 137 -6.82 -4.06 14.11
CA LYS A 137 -7.44 -3.55 12.88
C LYS A 137 -6.51 -3.53 11.69
N VAL A 138 -7.11 -3.68 10.52
CA VAL A 138 -6.46 -3.36 9.25
C VAL A 138 -6.75 -1.89 8.91
N MET A 139 -5.70 -1.16 8.57
CA MET A 139 -5.73 0.28 8.34
C MET A 139 -5.16 0.61 6.97
N ASN A 140 -5.58 1.74 6.39
CA ASN A 140 -4.97 2.22 5.14
C ASN A 140 -4.71 3.73 5.17
N LEU A 141 -3.67 4.11 4.45
CA LEU A 141 -3.35 5.48 4.10
C LEU A 141 -3.31 5.58 2.56
N ASP A 142 -3.96 6.59 2.03
CA ASP A 142 -3.93 6.89 0.59
C ASP A 142 -2.54 7.35 0.17
N VAL A 143 -1.94 8.24 0.98
CA VAL A 143 -0.61 8.79 0.75
C VAL A 143 0.12 8.91 2.08
N LEU A 144 1.39 8.58 2.10
CA LEU A 144 2.31 8.85 3.20
C LEU A 144 3.59 9.47 2.64
N ILE A 145 3.96 10.60 3.18
CA ILE A 145 5.16 11.34 2.82
C ILE A 145 6.09 11.33 4.02
N ILE A 146 7.34 10.91 3.80
CA ILE A 146 8.39 10.90 4.82
C ILE A 146 9.46 11.89 4.37
N THR A 147 9.65 12.93 5.15
CA THR A 147 10.72 13.94 4.99
C THR A 147 11.89 13.63 5.91
N ALA A 148 12.84 14.51 6.01
CA ALA A 148 13.97 14.38 6.95
C ALA A 148 13.53 14.41 8.43
N THR A 149 12.44 15.12 8.76
CA THR A 149 12.05 15.42 10.15
C THR A 149 10.72 14.84 10.57
N ARG A 150 9.80 14.61 9.63
CA ARG A 150 8.43 14.21 9.94
C ARG A 150 7.80 13.32 8.86
N MET A 151 6.74 12.68 9.28
CA MET A 151 5.87 11.85 8.47
C MET A 151 4.49 12.51 8.37
N LEU A 152 4.02 12.72 7.14
CA LEU A 152 2.69 13.26 6.85
C LEU A 152 1.86 12.22 6.12
N GLY A 153 0.72 11.83 6.71
CA GLY A 153 -0.19 10.85 6.12
C GLY A 153 -1.54 11.45 5.72
N LEU A 154 -2.10 10.97 4.63
CA LEU A 154 -3.49 11.24 4.25
C LEU A 154 -4.30 9.95 4.40
N GLN A 155 -5.34 10.00 5.22
CA GLN A 155 -6.20 8.85 5.49
C GLN A 155 -7.05 8.49 4.28
N GLY A 156 -7.05 7.20 3.90
CA GLY A 156 -7.83 6.72 2.77
C GLY A 156 -9.28 6.43 3.09
N SER A 157 -9.60 5.96 4.28
CA SER A 157 -10.94 5.57 4.67
C SER A 157 -11.47 6.40 5.85
N LYS A 158 -12.56 7.12 5.64
CA LYS A 158 -13.26 7.88 6.71
C LYS A 158 -13.82 7.00 7.84
N LYS A 159 -13.86 5.68 7.66
CA LYS A 159 -14.30 4.72 8.69
C LYS A 159 -13.27 4.48 9.80
N GLN A 160 -12.04 4.93 9.59
CA GLN A 160 -10.95 4.76 10.55
C GLN A 160 -10.85 5.99 11.45
N LYS A 161 -10.59 5.77 12.74
CA LYS A 161 -10.37 6.88 13.68
C LYS A 161 -8.93 7.41 13.47
N LEU A 162 -8.81 8.67 13.11
CA LEU A 162 -7.55 9.36 12.85
C LEU A 162 -6.57 9.26 14.02
N SER A 163 -7.06 9.54 15.23
CA SER A 163 -6.25 9.47 16.45
C SER A 163 -5.64 8.08 16.68
N TYR A 164 -6.39 7.02 16.37
CA TYR A 164 -5.88 5.65 16.50
C TYR A 164 -4.73 5.37 15.51
N LEU A 165 -4.86 5.83 14.26
CA LEU A 165 -3.82 5.69 13.24
C LEU A 165 -2.52 6.39 13.67
N GLU A 166 -2.65 7.64 14.10
CA GLU A 166 -1.51 8.48 14.51
C GLU A 166 -0.82 7.90 15.76
N THR A 167 -1.61 7.55 16.79
CA THR A 167 -1.09 6.96 18.02
C THR A 167 -0.44 5.61 17.75
N HIS A 168 -1.07 4.74 16.95
CA HIS A 168 -0.51 3.42 16.64
C HIS A 168 0.85 3.51 15.94
N LEU A 169 0.99 4.41 14.96
CA LEU A 169 2.27 4.61 14.27
C LEU A 169 3.33 5.18 15.22
N ARG A 170 2.98 6.18 16.01
CA ARG A 170 3.87 6.78 17.00
C ARG A 170 4.36 5.77 18.02
N ASP A 171 3.45 5.09 18.70
CA ASP A 171 3.77 4.09 19.73
C ASP A 171 4.62 2.94 19.16
N SER A 172 4.34 2.52 17.92
CA SER A 172 5.09 1.46 17.27
C SER A 172 6.52 1.86 16.91
N MET A 173 6.76 3.14 16.63
CA MET A 173 8.08 3.70 16.42
C MET A 173 8.82 3.94 17.75
N GLU A 174 8.14 4.49 18.76
CA GLU A 174 8.70 4.70 20.09
C GLU A 174 9.17 3.40 20.75
N LYS A 175 8.41 2.31 20.59
CA LYS A 175 8.82 0.95 21.03
C LYS A 175 10.12 0.46 20.38
N ARG A 176 10.52 1.04 19.26
CA ARG A 176 11.78 0.74 18.56
C ARG A 176 12.85 1.78 18.82
N GLY A 177 12.61 2.74 19.72
CA GLY A 177 13.52 3.83 20.03
C GLY A 177 13.59 4.92 18.96
N ILE A 178 12.64 4.93 18.01
CA ILE A 178 12.58 5.91 16.94
C ILE A 178 11.70 7.09 17.40
N SER A 179 12.28 8.27 17.54
CA SER A 179 11.55 9.50 17.83
C SER A 179 11.36 10.30 16.54
N PHE A 180 10.16 10.27 15.98
CA PHE A 180 9.86 10.90 14.69
C PHE A 180 8.48 11.55 14.69
N GLY A 181 8.36 12.74 14.10
CA GLY A 181 7.10 13.45 14.03
C GLY A 181 6.09 12.74 13.12
N VAL A 182 4.91 12.42 13.64
CA VAL A 182 3.82 11.80 12.86
C VAL A 182 2.61 12.69 12.88
N LYS A 183 2.08 13.00 11.70
CA LYS A 183 0.81 13.70 11.55
C LYS A 183 -0.01 13.09 10.44
N ILE A 184 -1.26 12.76 10.74
CA ILE A 184 -2.19 12.18 9.77
C ILE A 184 -3.38 13.13 9.60
N TYR A 185 -3.82 13.27 8.36
CA TYR A 185 -4.92 14.14 7.98
C TYR A 185 -6.09 13.33 7.41
N ASP A 186 -7.29 13.74 7.75
CA ASP A 186 -8.55 13.20 7.18
C ASP A 186 -9.03 14.02 5.98
N LYS A 187 -8.61 15.30 5.92
CA LYS A 187 -9.00 16.25 4.88
C LYS A 187 -7.83 16.57 3.98
N GLU A 188 -8.07 16.47 2.70
CA GLU A 188 -7.08 16.74 1.65
C GLU A 188 -6.57 18.19 1.70
N ASP A 189 -7.46 19.16 1.96
CA ASP A 189 -7.07 20.58 2.05
C ASP A 189 -6.10 20.85 3.21
N SER A 190 -6.32 20.20 4.36
CA SER A 190 -5.41 20.30 5.51
C SER A 190 -4.08 19.67 5.23
N PHE A 191 -4.07 18.51 4.55
CA PHE A 191 -2.88 17.84 4.10
C PHE A 191 -2.07 18.70 3.12
N LYS A 192 -2.75 19.30 2.12
CA LYS A 192 -2.13 20.21 1.14
C LYS A 192 -1.54 21.46 1.79
N LYS A 193 -2.17 22.01 2.83
CA LYS A 193 -1.59 23.12 3.61
C LYS A 193 -0.31 22.70 4.30
N ALA A 194 -0.32 21.53 4.95
CA ALA A 194 0.87 21.02 5.62
C ALA A 194 2.03 20.74 4.63
N LEU A 195 1.74 20.34 3.38
CA LEU A 195 2.80 20.21 2.36
C LEU A 195 3.48 21.54 2.04
N LYS A 196 2.75 22.65 2.01
CA LYS A 196 3.32 23.98 1.78
C LYS A 196 4.25 24.42 2.92
N GLU A 197 3.92 24.01 4.15
CA GLU A 197 4.73 24.32 5.33
C GLU A 197 6.09 23.60 5.30
N LEU A 198 6.23 22.48 4.58
CA LEU A 198 7.50 21.77 4.41
C LEU A 198 8.59 22.62 3.72
N LYS A 199 8.20 23.65 2.96
CA LYS A 199 9.14 24.54 2.26
C LYS A 199 10.09 25.28 3.23
N HIS A 200 9.64 25.56 4.45
CA HIS A 200 10.43 26.28 5.46
C HIS A 200 11.40 25.37 6.22
N GLU A 201 11.19 24.06 6.25
CA GLU A 201 12.01 23.15 7.05
C GLU A 201 13.25 22.60 6.33
N ASN A 202 13.25 22.64 5.00
CA ASN A 202 14.32 22.06 4.19
C ASN A 202 15.67 22.79 4.31
N SER A 203 15.69 23.99 4.91
CA SER A 203 16.92 24.81 4.97
C SER A 203 17.86 24.49 6.12
N GLU A 204 17.41 23.83 7.19
CA GLU A 204 18.21 23.71 8.42
C GLU A 204 18.50 22.27 8.90
N ALA A 205 17.78 21.25 8.41
CA ALA A 205 17.73 19.93 9.05
C ALA A 205 18.57 18.80 8.38
N SER A 206 19.45 19.10 7.45
CA SER A 206 19.86 18.13 6.43
C SER A 206 20.93 17.07 6.80
N ILE A 207 21.59 17.09 7.94
CA ILE A 207 22.72 16.16 8.18
C ILE A 207 22.52 15.19 9.35
N HIS A 208 21.82 15.56 10.39
CA HIS A 208 21.73 14.72 11.61
C HIS A 208 20.58 13.70 11.59
N ASN A 209 19.51 13.90 10.78
CA ASN A 209 18.28 13.10 10.78
C ASN A 209 18.25 11.94 9.78
N ASN A 210 19.28 11.69 9.00
CA ASN A 210 19.26 10.61 7.99
C ASN A 210 19.19 9.21 8.62
N LYS A 211 19.73 9.02 9.82
CA LYS A 211 19.67 7.71 10.49
C LYS A 211 18.25 7.38 10.93
N ASP A 212 17.61 8.30 11.65
CA ASP A 212 16.25 8.12 12.16
C ASP A 212 15.26 7.95 11.01
N ARG A 213 15.43 8.74 9.94
CA ARG A 213 14.62 8.60 8.71
C ARG A 213 14.76 7.22 8.07
N ASN A 214 15.97 6.67 7.94
CA ASN A 214 16.17 5.33 7.36
C ASN A 214 15.55 4.25 8.24
N GLU A 215 15.63 4.38 9.55
CA GLU A 215 14.95 3.46 10.48
C GLU A 215 13.42 3.55 10.35
N VAL A 216 12.87 4.75 10.16
CA VAL A 216 11.45 4.96 9.86
C VAL A 216 11.05 4.30 8.55
N ILE A 217 11.84 4.46 7.48
CA ILE A 217 11.57 3.82 6.19
C ILE A 217 11.54 2.30 6.32
N GLN A 218 12.55 1.70 6.97
CA GLN A 218 12.59 0.27 7.22
C GLN A 218 11.40 -0.21 8.06
N PHE A 219 11.02 0.56 9.08
CA PHE A 219 9.83 0.28 9.87
C PHE A 219 8.57 0.28 9.01
N ILE A 220 8.35 1.32 8.21
CA ILE A 220 7.19 1.44 7.33
C ILE A 220 7.11 0.28 6.33
N GLU A 221 8.22 -0.07 5.69
CA GLU A 221 8.28 -1.21 4.76
C GLU A 221 8.00 -2.57 5.43
N THR A 222 8.27 -2.67 6.72
CA THR A 222 7.99 -3.88 7.51
C THR A 222 6.50 -4.02 7.80
N ILE A 223 5.80 -2.95 8.12
CA ILE A 223 4.38 -2.98 8.52
C ILE A 223 3.41 -3.02 7.34
N ILE A 224 3.82 -2.57 6.15
CA ILE A 224 2.97 -2.67 4.95
C ILE A 224 2.69 -4.14 4.62
N VAL A 225 1.41 -4.47 4.46
CA VAL A 225 0.95 -5.83 4.11
C VAL A 225 1.50 -6.24 2.74
N LYS A 226 2.05 -7.46 2.68
CA LYS A 226 2.65 -8.05 1.46
C LYS A 226 1.60 -8.58 0.49
#